data_c03c93a793d0ca187f5e6640cbf46f8d
#
_entry.id   c03c93a793d0ca187f5e6640cbf46f8d
#
_cell.length_a   1.000
_cell.length_b   1.000
_cell.length_c   1.000
_cell.angle_alpha   90.00
_cell.angle_beta   90.00
_cell.angle_gamma   90.00
#
_symmetry.space_group_name_H-M   'P 1'
#
loop_
_entity.id
_entity.type
_entity.pdbx_description
1 polymer ?
#
loop_
_entity_poly.entity_id
_entity_poly.type
_entity_poly.pdbx_seq_one_letter_code
_entity_poly.pdbx_strand_id
1 'polypeptide(L)'
;MSEMNAAHKRELDSTGYVVIDGFIQGDELSQLREAAAAAEQLTRSHRWPHRRVVGKQFPPWSDADTPDSWGVQHLMHPQLRLPQFRAFYANTRLTALAAGLIGCDEGALQMELFNMLILPAKTSFNLSWHRDHVNHAIEAEAEEQALRVPHYGIQFNAPLYDDGCLWVVPGSHRQVRNHIQRELSCNALPTTNPVLMPQAKQVHLKAGQILFYNANILHCAAYPQSPPAPARATLHGSFGDANGGSERAVGVLQHGLEWMKEPSFGDGPGRHMWLRLLDMYEKAGWDEKGGKFSLTE
;
A
#
# COMPACT_ATOMS: atom_id res chain seq x y z
N MET A 1 -1.68 20.67 15.31
CA MET A 1 -2.63 19.63 14.84
C MET A 1 -4.04 20.03 15.27
N SER A 2 -5.03 19.88 14.38
CA SER A 2 -6.42 20.05 14.81
C SER A 2 -6.80 18.95 15.82
N GLU A 3 -7.83 19.23 16.65
CA GLU A 3 -8.32 18.27 17.65
C GLU A 3 -8.76 16.94 17.02
N MET A 4 -9.32 17.01 15.83
CA MET A 4 -9.72 15.86 15.02
C MET A 4 -8.51 15.01 14.56
N ASN A 5 -7.44 15.63 14.09
CA ASN A 5 -6.21 14.91 13.71
C ASN A 5 -5.56 14.23 14.92
N ALA A 6 -5.64 14.84 16.10
CA ALA A 6 -5.15 14.23 17.34
C ALA A 6 -5.98 12.99 17.75
N ALA A 7 -7.30 13.00 17.50
CA ALA A 7 -8.16 11.85 17.74
C ALA A 7 -7.82 10.69 16.79
N HIS A 8 -7.68 10.97 15.50
CA HIS A 8 -7.29 9.96 14.50
C HIS A 8 -5.90 9.36 14.81
N LYS A 9 -4.94 10.19 15.24
CA LYS A 9 -3.62 9.71 15.66
C LYS A 9 -3.72 8.76 16.85
N ARG A 10 -4.50 9.09 17.86
CA ARG A 10 -4.72 8.21 19.03
C ARG A 10 -5.36 6.88 18.63
N GLU A 11 -6.34 6.90 17.71
CA GLU A 11 -6.96 5.68 17.19
C GLU A 11 -5.95 4.82 16.45
N LEU A 12 -5.19 5.39 15.50
CA LEU A 12 -4.12 4.70 14.78
C LEU A 12 -3.10 4.10 15.76
N ASP A 13 -2.68 4.85 16.77
CA ASP A 13 -1.70 4.40 17.76
C ASP A 13 -2.23 3.25 18.63
N SER A 14 -3.53 3.19 18.89
CA SER A 14 -4.11 2.15 19.72
C SER A 14 -4.48 0.89 18.96
N THR A 15 -5.07 1.05 17.77
CA THR A 15 -5.63 -0.07 16.98
C THR A 15 -4.72 -0.51 15.83
N GLY A 16 -3.80 0.35 15.39
CA GLY A 16 -2.95 0.15 14.21
C GLY A 16 -3.59 0.60 12.90
N TYR A 17 -4.82 1.10 12.92
CA TYR A 17 -5.49 1.68 11.76
C TYR A 17 -6.52 2.74 12.18
N VAL A 18 -6.91 3.59 11.23
CA VAL A 18 -7.98 4.59 11.42
C VAL A 18 -8.73 4.78 10.11
N VAL A 19 -10.05 4.93 10.18
CA VAL A 19 -10.93 5.23 9.04
C VAL A 19 -11.41 6.66 9.13
N ILE A 20 -11.33 7.40 8.04
CA ILE A 20 -11.75 8.79 7.94
C ILE A 20 -12.85 8.91 6.90
N ASP A 21 -13.97 9.45 7.33
CA ASP A 21 -15.17 9.60 6.51
C ASP A 21 -15.04 10.74 5.51
N GLY A 22 -15.70 10.56 4.35
CA GLY A 22 -15.93 11.64 3.39
C GLY A 22 -14.65 12.29 2.86
N PHE A 23 -13.57 11.54 2.75
CA PHE A 23 -12.28 12.08 2.30
C PHE A 23 -12.29 12.45 0.81
N ILE A 24 -12.87 11.60 -0.04
CA ILE A 24 -13.02 11.84 -1.48
C ILE A 24 -14.51 12.03 -1.78
N GLN A 25 -14.88 13.16 -2.36
CA GLN A 25 -16.30 13.49 -2.61
C GLN A 25 -16.50 14.18 -3.96
N GLY A 26 -17.77 14.24 -4.41
CA GLY A 26 -18.18 15.02 -5.56
C GLY A 26 -17.39 14.72 -6.82
N ASP A 27 -16.95 15.78 -7.49
CA ASP A 27 -16.24 15.71 -8.77
C ASP A 27 -14.90 14.96 -8.66
N GLU A 28 -14.19 15.08 -7.53
CA GLU A 28 -12.94 14.36 -7.31
C GLU A 28 -13.17 12.84 -7.36
N LEU A 29 -14.23 12.34 -6.70
CA LEU A 29 -14.59 10.93 -6.73
C LEU A 29 -14.96 10.46 -8.15
N SER A 30 -15.70 11.27 -8.89
CA SER A 30 -16.09 10.96 -10.26
C SER A 30 -14.89 10.89 -11.20
N GLN A 31 -13.99 11.87 -11.14
CA GLN A 31 -12.77 11.92 -11.95
C GLN A 31 -11.82 10.74 -11.63
N LEU A 32 -11.69 10.39 -10.36
CA LEU A 32 -10.89 9.23 -9.95
C LEU A 32 -11.50 7.91 -10.41
N ARG A 33 -12.83 7.77 -10.42
CA ARG A 33 -13.52 6.60 -10.97
C ARG A 33 -13.30 6.44 -12.48
N GLU A 34 -13.35 7.53 -13.23
CA GLU A 34 -13.06 7.53 -14.67
C GLU A 34 -11.60 7.11 -14.94
N ALA A 35 -10.65 7.69 -14.21
CA ALA A 35 -9.25 7.32 -14.31
C ALA A 35 -9.01 5.84 -13.90
N ALA A 36 -9.68 5.37 -12.86
CA ALA A 36 -9.59 4.00 -12.39
C ALA A 36 -10.12 3.01 -13.44
N ALA A 37 -11.26 3.30 -14.05
CA ALA A 37 -11.83 2.49 -15.13
C ALA A 37 -10.89 2.41 -16.35
N ALA A 38 -10.27 3.52 -16.73
CA ALA A 38 -9.30 3.56 -17.83
C ALA A 38 -8.04 2.72 -17.50
N ALA A 39 -7.49 2.86 -16.28
CA ALA A 39 -6.32 2.11 -15.84
C ALA A 39 -6.62 0.60 -15.75
N GLU A 40 -7.78 0.22 -15.23
CA GLU A 40 -8.22 -1.17 -15.18
C GLU A 40 -8.39 -1.76 -16.58
N GLN A 41 -9.00 -1.03 -17.52
CA GLN A 41 -9.15 -1.46 -18.90
C GLN A 41 -7.78 -1.70 -19.58
N LEU A 42 -6.81 -0.80 -19.39
CA LEU A 42 -5.45 -0.95 -19.90
C LEU A 42 -4.78 -2.21 -19.33
N THR A 43 -4.95 -2.46 -18.03
CA THR A 43 -4.39 -3.61 -17.34
C THR A 43 -5.00 -4.92 -17.83
N ARG A 44 -6.35 -5.01 -17.90
CA ARG A 44 -7.05 -6.22 -18.35
C ARG A 44 -6.84 -6.52 -19.83
N SER A 45 -6.57 -5.50 -20.64
CA SER A 45 -6.21 -5.67 -22.06
C SER A 45 -4.70 -5.91 -22.29
N HIS A 46 -3.91 -6.11 -21.23
CA HIS A 46 -2.46 -6.32 -21.28
C HIS A 46 -1.64 -5.15 -21.89
N ARG A 47 -2.24 -3.98 -22.04
CA ARG A 47 -1.55 -2.77 -22.52
C ARG A 47 -0.80 -2.03 -21.42
N TRP A 48 -1.08 -2.35 -20.14
CA TRP A 48 -0.34 -1.88 -18.97
C TRP A 48 0.42 -3.04 -18.35
N PRO A 49 1.76 -3.03 -18.40
CA PRO A 49 2.57 -4.17 -17.95
C PRO A 49 2.70 -4.26 -16.43
N HIS A 50 2.57 -3.13 -15.72
CA HIS A 50 2.77 -3.07 -14.28
C HIS A 50 1.48 -3.47 -13.54
N ARG A 51 1.41 -4.73 -13.12
CA ARG A 51 0.21 -5.31 -12.53
C ARG A 51 0.55 -6.33 -11.47
N ARG A 52 -0.43 -6.66 -10.63
CA ARG A 52 -0.40 -7.82 -9.74
C ARG A 52 -1.32 -8.91 -10.31
N VAL A 53 -0.88 -10.14 -10.31
CA VAL A 53 -1.64 -11.28 -10.82
C VAL A 53 -1.84 -12.32 -9.73
N VAL A 54 -2.92 -13.11 -9.83
CA VAL A 54 -3.18 -14.21 -8.88
C VAL A 54 -2.02 -15.19 -8.92
N GLY A 55 -1.51 -15.55 -7.73
CA GLY A 55 -0.37 -16.44 -7.56
C GLY A 55 1.01 -15.78 -7.70
N LYS A 56 1.08 -14.53 -8.17
CA LYS A 56 2.35 -13.82 -8.30
C LYS A 56 2.18 -12.31 -8.17
N GLN A 57 2.83 -11.73 -7.20
CA GLN A 57 2.70 -10.31 -6.88
C GLN A 57 3.64 -9.42 -7.71
N PHE A 58 4.81 -9.93 -8.07
CA PHE A 58 5.86 -9.19 -8.78
C PHE A 58 6.28 -9.87 -10.09
N PRO A 59 6.80 -9.11 -11.08
CA PRO A 59 7.37 -9.66 -12.31
C PRO A 59 8.63 -10.51 -12.03
N PRO A 60 9.14 -11.27 -13.01
CA PRO A 60 8.65 -11.37 -14.37
C PRO A 60 7.42 -12.26 -14.51
N TRP A 61 6.55 -11.91 -15.47
CA TRP A 61 5.41 -12.75 -15.86
C TRP A 61 5.84 -13.67 -17.01
N SER A 62 5.46 -14.95 -16.97
CA SER A 62 5.61 -15.84 -18.13
C SER A 62 4.37 -15.77 -19.03
N ASP A 63 4.50 -16.12 -20.30
CA ASP A 63 3.36 -16.21 -21.23
C ASP A 63 2.34 -17.28 -20.79
N ALA A 64 2.81 -18.28 -20.00
CA ALA A 64 1.95 -19.28 -19.38
C ALA A 64 1.16 -18.74 -18.19
N ASP A 65 1.59 -17.62 -17.58
CA ASP A 65 0.85 -16.95 -16.54
C ASP A 65 -0.38 -16.30 -17.18
N THR A 66 -1.50 -16.98 -17.15
CA THR A 66 -2.77 -16.37 -17.56
C THR A 66 -3.15 -15.37 -16.48
N PRO A 67 -2.86 -14.09 -16.67
CA PRO A 67 -2.88 -13.18 -15.56
C PRO A 67 -4.30 -12.75 -15.27
N ASP A 68 -4.86 -13.34 -14.24
CA ASP A 68 -6.03 -12.79 -13.60
C ASP A 68 -5.56 -11.66 -12.70
N SER A 69 -5.64 -10.43 -13.20
CA SER A 69 -5.09 -9.26 -12.51
C SER A 69 -5.97 -8.86 -11.34
N TRP A 70 -5.33 -8.60 -10.18
CA TRP A 70 -5.97 -8.08 -8.98
C TRP A 70 -5.40 -6.73 -8.51
N GLY A 71 -4.44 -6.17 -9.26
CA GLY A 71 -3.87 -4.86 -8.98
C GLY A 71 -3.28 -4.18 -10.19
N VAL A 72 -3.41 -2.87 -10.24
CA VAL A 72 -2.77 -1.96 -11.20
C VAL A 72 -1.67 -1.25 -10.44
N GLN A 73 -0.42 -1.49 -10.80
CA GLN A 73 0.74 -0.87 -10.16
C GLN A 73 1.15 0.42 -10.87
N HIS A 74 1.91 1.25 -10.15
CA HIS A 74 2.57 2.45 -10.68
C HIS A 74 1.60 3.49 -11.23
N LEU A 75 0.56 3.84 -10.48
CA LEU A 75 -0.45 4.81 -10.93
C LEU A 75 0.12 6.19 -11.27
N MET A 76 1.27 6.57 -10.71
CA MET A 76 1.94 7.84 -11.02
C MET A 76 2.87 7.77 -12.23
N HIS A 77 3.01 6.62 -12.87
CA HIS A 77 3.93 6.46 -14.01
C HIS A 77 3.49 7.33 -15.19
N PRO A 78 4.39 8.13 -15.80
CA PRO A 78 4.04 9.08 -16.87
C PRO A 78 3.38 8.41 -18.08
N GLN A 79 3.77 7.20 -18.43
CA GLN A 79 3.21 6.46 -19.55
C GLN A 79 1.74 6.06 -19.37
N LEU A 80 1.25 6.01 -18.12
CA LEU A 80 -0.17 5.73 -17.87
C LEU A 80 -1.06 6.88 -18.35
N ARG A 81 -0.54 8.12 -18.40
CA ARG A 81 -1.23 9.33 -18.88
C ARG A 81 -2.54 9.64 -18.15
N LEU A 82 -2.62 9.33 -16.87
CA LEU A 82 -3.76 9.58 -15.99
C LEU A 82 -3.31 10.50 -14.83
N PRO A 83 -3.17 11.81 -15.07
CA PRO A 83 -2.60 12.76 -14.10
C PRO A 83 -3.42 12.88 -12.81
N GLN A 84 -4.68 12.48 -12.82
CA GLN A 84 -5.58 12.51 -11.66
C GLN A 84 -4.99 11.72 -10.49
N PHE A 85 -4.32 10.61 -10.75
CA PHE A 85 -3.72 9.80 -9.70
C PHE A 85 -2.58 10.52 -8.99
N ARG A 86 -1.67 11.15 -9.75
CA ARG A 86 -0.59 11.90 -9.14
C ARG A 86 -1.09 13.17 -8.42
N ALA A 87 -2.11 13.82 -8.97
CA ALA A 87 -2.77 14.96 -8.32
C ALA A 87 -3.41 14.54 -6.99
N PHE A 88 -4.07 13.39 -6.94
CA PHE A 88 -4.63 12.83 -5.71
C PHE A 88 -3.53 12.50 -4.68
N TYR A 89 -2.48 11.76 -5.08
CA TYR A 89 -1.40 11.37 -4.18
C TYR A 89 -0.68 12.58 -3.57
N ALA A 90 -0.49 13.63 -4.34
CA ALA A 90 0.18 14.86 -3.91
C ALA A 90 -0.78 15.95 -3.38
N ASN A 91 -2.04 15.61 -3.16
CA ASN A 91 -3.03 16.54 -2.60
C ASN A 91 -2.61 16.96 -1.20
N THR A 92 -2.60 18.27 -0.94
CA THR A 92 -2.16 18.85 0.35
C THR A 92 -2.96 18.32 1.54
N ARG A 93 -4.26 18.03 1.37
CA ARG A 93 -5.09 17.42 2.42
C ARG A 93 -4.61 16.01 2.77
N LEU A 94 -4.23 15.21 1.75
CA LEU A 94 -3.73 13.85 1.94
C LEU A 94 -2.35 13.85 2.61
N THR A 95 -1.43 14.70 2.12
CA THR A 95 -0.07 14.78 2.67
C THR A 95 -0.04 15.33 4.08
N ALA A 96 -0.79 16.39 4.38
CA ALA A 96 -0.90 16.94 5.74
C ALA A 96 -1.46 15.90 6.72
N LEU A 97 -2.47 15.13 6.31
CA LEU A 97 -3.04 14.08 7.12
C LEU A 97 -2.05 12.93 7.36
N ALA A 98 -1.36 12.48 6.31
CA ALA A 98 -0.33 11.44 6.43
C ALA A 98 0.82 11.88 7.37
N ALA A 99 1.34 13.10 7.20
CA ALA A 99 2.37 13.66 8.08
C ALA A 99 1.92 13.73 9.53
N GLY A 100 0.68 14.21 9.78
CA GLY A 100 0.10 14.26 11.12
C GLY A 100 -0.08 12.88 11.76
N LEU A 101 -0.45 11.87 10.99
CA LEU A 101 -0.60 10.48 11.47
C LEU A 101 0.75 9.78 11.70
N ILE A 102 1.75 10.03 10.87
CA ILE A 102 3.13 9.58 11.12
C ILE A 102 3.71 10.31 12.35
N GLY A 103 3.44 11.60 12.46
CA GLY A 103 4.00 12.48 13.51
C GLY A 103 5.27 13.19 13.03
N CYS A 104 5.38 13.50 11.74
CA CYS A 104 6.48 14.24 11.14
C CYS A 104 6.01 15.55 10.51
N ASP A 105 6.95 16.39 10.10
CA ASP A 105 6.68 17.57 9.28
C ASP A 105 6.36 17.16 7.83
N GLU A 106 5.45 17.88 7.16
CA GLU A 106 5.13 17.62 5.75
C GLU A 106 6.38 17.69 4.84
N GLY A 107 7.34 18.58 5.18
CA GLY A 107 8.62 18.67 4.48
C GLY A 107 9.52 17.44 4.62
N ALA A 108 9.26 16.58 5.59
CA ALA A 108 9.98 15.31 5.78
C ALA A 108 9.33 14.14 5.03
N LEU A 109 8.15 14.31 4.44
CA LEU A 109 7.50 13.24 3.68
C LEU A 109 8.33 12.82 2.48
N GLN A 110 8.48 11.52 2.34
CA GLN A 110 9.06 10.84 1.19
C GLN A 110 7.97 10.26 0.31
N MET A 111 8.11 10.41 -1.00
CA MET A 111 7.24 9.75 -1.98
C MET A 111 7.49 8.25 -1.99
N GLU A 112 6.41 7.49 -2.01
CA GLU A 112 6.48 6.03 -2.04
C GLU A 112 5.55 5.44 -3.12
N LEU A 113 5.18 4.17 -2.97
CA LEU A 113 4.34 3.47 -3.93
C LEU A 113 2.90 4.01 -3.97
N PHE A 114 2.30 3.93 -5.16
CA PHE A 114 0.88 4.22 -5.36
C PHE A 114 0.29 3.33 -6.44
N ASN A 115 -0.65 2.50 -6.04
CA ASN A 115 -1.24 1.43 -6.82
C ASN A 115 -2.76 1.46 -6.69
N MET A 116 -3.46 0.63 -7.45
CA MET A 116 -4.88 0.39 -7.31
C MET A 116 -5.17 -1.10 -7.21
N LEU A 117 -6.02 -1.47 -6.26
CA LEU A 117 -6.49 -2.83 -6.06
C LEU A 117 -7.84 -3.00 -6.77
N ILE A 118 -7.95 -4.06 -7.56
CA ILE A 118 -9.15 -4.44 -8.31
C ILE A 118 -9.52 -5.88 -7.98
N LEU A 119 -10.71 -6.34 -8.33
CA LEU A 119 -11.06 -7.75 -8.16
C LEU A 119 -10.50 -8.59 -9.32
N PRO A 120 -10.02 -9.80 -9.04
CA PRO A 120 -9.72 -10.75 -10.10
C PRO A 120 -10.99 -11.12 -10.87
N ALA A 121 -10.86 -11.36 -12.17
CA ALA A 121 -12.00 -11.64 -13.04
C ALA A 121 -12.43 -13.13 -13.03
N LYS A 122 -11.48 -14.04 -12.75
CA LYS A 122 -11.68 -15.48 -12.91
C LYS A 122 -11.52 -16.29 -11.64
N THR A 123 -10.68 -15.84 -10.71
CA THR A 123 -10.23 -16.65 -9.58
C THR A 123 -10.36 -15.89 -8.27
N SER A 124 -11.16 -16.36 -7.34
CA SER A 124 -11.11 -15.86 -5.97
C SER A 124 -9.83 -16.35 -5.28
N PHE A 125 -9.21 -15.51 -4.46
CA PHE A 125 -8.04 -15.90 -3.68
C PHE A 125 -7.93 -15.04 -2.41
N ASN A 126 -7.09 -15.48 -1.49
CA ASN A 126 -6.75 -14.70 -0.31
C ASN A 126 -5.23 -14.46 -0.29
N LEU A 127 -4.82 -13.25 0.08
CA LEU A 127 -3.44 -13.02 0.49
C LEU A 127 -3.21 -13.68 1.86
N SER A 128 -2.02 -14.18 2.07
CA SER A 128 -1.62 -14.69 3.38
C SER A 128 -1.63 -13.57 4.42
N TRP A 129 -1.88 -13.90 5.68
CA TRP A 129 -1.69 -12.99 6.78
C TRP A 129 -0.21 -12.62 6.91
N HIS A 130 0.10 -11.33 6.95
CA HIS A 130 1.47 -10.83 6.98
C HIS A 130 1.58 -9.48 7.68
N ARG A 131 2.82 -9.08 7.90
CA ARG A 131 3.27 -7.71 8.19
C ARG A 131 4.20 -7.31 7.07
N ASP A 132 4.16 -6.07 6.62
CA ASP A 132 4.98 -5.66 5.47
C ASP A 132 6.48 -5.51 5.79
N HIS A 133 6.81 -5.20 7.06
CA HIS A 133 8.20 -4.92 7.46
C HIS A 133 8.78 -5.94 8.44
N VAL A 134 8.03 -6.96 8.80
CA VAL A 134 8.49 -8.01 9.71
C VAL A 134 8.32 -9.35 9.04
N ASN A 135 9.44 -10.00 8.75
CA ASN A 135 9.45 -11.32 8.10
C ASN A 135 8.59 -12.32 8.88
N HIS A 136 7.77 -13.09 8.17
CA HIS A 136 6.88 -14.09 8.76
C HIS A 136 7.63 -15.21 9.52
N ALA A 137 8.85 -15.52 9.09
CA ALA A 137 9.69 -16.57 9.71
C ALA A 137 10.50 -16.12 10.93
N ILE A 138 10.40 -14.81 11.29
CA ILE A 138 11.17 -14.27 12.43
C ILE A 138 10.74 -14.90 13.76
N GLU A 139 11.73 -15.19 14.62
CA GLU A 139 11.49 -15.68 15.97
C GLU A 139 10.84 -14.63 16.88
N ALA A 140 10.20 -15.06 17.98
CA ALA A 140 9.38 -14.19 18.83
C ALA A 140 10.17 -13.02 19.42
N GLU A 141 11.37 -13.28 19.92
CA GLU A 141 12.24 -12.26 20.52
C GLU A 141 12.70 -11.22 19.50
N ALA A 142 13.02 -11.66 18.30
CA ALA A 142 13.41 -10.76 17.21
C ALA A 142 12.21 -9.98 16.65
N GLU A 143 11.01 -10.60 16.60
CA GLU A 143 9.78 -9.91 16.26
C GLU A 143 9.46 -8.81 17.29
N GLU A 144 9.63 -9.09 18.59
CA GLU A 144 9.42 -8.08 19.63
C GLU A 144 10.36 -6.89 19.46
N GLN A 145 11.63 -7.14 19.17
CA GLN A 145 12.60 -6.09 18.92
C GLN A 145 12.23 -5.27 17.66
N ALA A 146 11.84 -5.93 16.57
CA ALA A 146 11.43 -5.26 15.34
C ALA A 146 10.21 -4.37 15.54
N LEU A 147 9.23 -4.81 16.33
CA LEU A 147 8.01 -4.04 16.63
C LEU A 147 8.24 -2.83 17.57
N ARG A 148 9.36 -2.79 18.30
CA ARG A 148 9.76 -1.65 19.12
C ARG A 148 10.37 -0.51 18.30
N VAL A 149 10.85 -0.81 17.10
CA VAL A 149 11.38 0.22 16.20
C VAL A 149 10.22 1.05 15.63
N PRO A 150 10.24 2.40 15.74
CA PRO A 150 9.22 3.23 15.14
C PRO A 150 9.08 2.94 13.64
N HIS A 151 7.86 2.81 13.19
CA HIS A 151 7.59 2.68 11.75
C HIS A 151 7.49 4.08 11.13
N TYR A 152 8.53 4.48 10.41
CA TYR A 152 8.65 5.78 9.74
C TYR A 152 7.86 5.83 8.44
N GLY A 153 6.58 5.54 8.48
CA GLY A 153 5.72 5.56 7.32
C GLY A 153 4.30 5.12 7.65
N ILE A 154 3.42 5.30 6.69
CA ILE A 154 2.01 4.94 6.80
C ILE A 154 1.49 4.48 5.45
N GLN A 155 0.63 3.48 5.46
CA GLN A 155 -0.10 3.03 4.27
C GLN A 155 -1.54 3.52 4.32
N PHE A 156 -2.16 3.63 3.14
CA PHE A 156 -3.57 3.96 3.04
C PHE A 156 -4.30 3.13 1.98
N ASN A 157 -5.60 2.94 2.23
CA ASN A 157 -6.58 2.45 1.27
C ASN A 157 -7.70 3.48 1.12
N ALA A 158 -7.93 3.96 -0.10
CA ALA A 158 -9.00 4.90 -0.41
C ALA A 158 -9.91 4.31 -1.50
N PRO A 159 -11.02 3.67 -1.10
CA PRO A 159 -11.89 2.98 -2.03
C PRO A 159 -12.76 3.97 -2.81
N LEU A 160 -12.81 3.77 -4.13
CA LEU A 160 -13.71 4.52 -5.02
C LEU A 160 -15.11 3.89 -5.11
N TYR A 161 -15.25 2.65 -4.67
CA TYR A 161 -16.49 1.90 -4.48
C TYR A 161 -16.45 1.21 -3.12
N ASP A 162 -17.57 0.74 -2.59
CA ASP A 162 -17.58 0.03 -1.32
C ASP A 162 -16.61 -1.17 -1.36
N ASP A 163 -15.76 -1.32 -0.35
CA ASP A 163 -14.70 -2.34 -0.27
C ASP A 163 -14.70 -3.04 1.09
N GLY A 164 -14.74 -4.36 1.09
CA GLY A 164 -14.64 -5.21 2.29
C GLY A 164 -13.53 -6.26 2.19
N CYS A 165 -12.53 -6.07 1.32
CA CYS A 165 -11.49 -7.09 1.13
C CYS A 165 -10.44 -7.12 2.25
N LEU A 166 -10.21 -6.01 2.92
CA LEU A 166 -9.17 -5.91 3.96
C LEU A 166 -9.61 -6.55 5.28
N TRP A 167 -8.72 -7.36 5.85
CA TRP A 167 -8.82 -7.92 7.19
C TRP A 167 -7.61 -7.49 8.02
N VAL A 168 -7.83 -7.17 9.28
CA VAL A 168 -6.79 -6.73 10.22
C VAL A 168 -6.95 -7.42 11.56
N VAL A 169 -5.84 -7.50 12.33
CA VAL A 169 -5.89 -7.82 13.75
C VAL A 169 -5.60 -6.52 14.53
N PRO A 170 -6.63 -5.86 15.08
CA PRO A 170 -6.44 -4.57 15.77
C PRO A 170 -5.42 -4.69 16.91
N GLY A 171 -4.53 -3.69 17.03
CA GLY A 171 -3.50 -3.64 18.07
C GLY A 171 -2.26 -4.51 17.79
N SER A 172 -2.31 -5.40 16.81
CA SER A 172 -1.22 -6.35 16.53
C SER A 172 0.09 -5.68 16.10
N HIS A 173 0.07 -4.43 15.62
CA HIS A 173 1.28 -3.68 15.25
C HIS A 173 2.28 -3.47 16.41
N ARG A 174 1.85 -3.75 17.64
CA ARG A 174 2.65 -3.63 18.87
C ARG A 174 2.77 -4.95 19.64
N GLN A 175 2.21 -6.03 19.12
CA GLN A 175 2.14 -7.31 19.82
C GLN A 175 2.81 -8.40 19.00
N VAL A 176 3.66 -9.16 19.66
CA VAL A 176 4.25 -10.38 19.10
C VAL A 176 3.14 -11.37 18.80
N ARG A 177 3.21 -12.03 17.66
CA ARG A 177 2.25 -13.07 17.28
C ARG A 177 2.27 -14.22 18.29
N ASN A 178 1.08 -14.62 18.74
CA ASN A 178 0.94 -15.85 19.49
C ASN A 178 1.11 -17.10 18.59
N HIS A 179 1.10 -18.29 19.17
CA HIS A 179 1.30 -19.55 18.43
C HIS A 179 0.35 -19.69 17.24
N ILE A 180 -0.97 -19.46 17.43
CA ILE A 180 -1.99 -19.61 16.37
C ILE A 180 -1.77 -18.55 15.27
N GLN A 181 -1.47 -17.32 15.64
CA GLN A 181 -1.21 -16.25 14.68
C GLN A 181 0.04 -16.54 13.83
N ARG A 182 1.10 -17.14 14.44
CA ARG A 182 2.29 -17.57 13.71
C ARG A 182 1.98 -18.66 12.72
N GLU A 183 1.26 -19.69 13.13
CA GLU A 183 0.84 -20.78 12.27
C GLU A 183 0.03 -20.29 11.07
N LEU A 184 -0.95 -19.41 11.29
CA LEU A 184 -1.82 -18.87 10.24
C LEU A 184 -1.16 -17.80 9.36
N SER A 185 -0.05 -17.20 9.77
CA SER A 185 0.72 -16.22 9.00
C SER A 185 1.96 -16.81 8.33
N CYS A 186 2.14 -18.13 8.36
CA CYS A 186 3.16 -18.81 7.59
C CYS A 186 2.77 -18.84 6.10
N ASN A 187 3.67 -18.46 5.22
CA ASN A 187 3.44 -18.42 3.76
C ASN A 187 3.09 -19.78 3.14
N ALA A 188 3.27 -20.86 3.86
CA ALA A 188 2.94 -22.21 3.39
C ALA A 188 1.43 -22.48 3.27
N LEU A 189 0.56 -21.58 3.77
CA LEU A 189 -0.89 -21.74 3.76
C LEU A 189 -1.59 -20.65 2.94
N PRO A 190 -1.54 -20.70 1.61
CA PRO A 190 -1.96 -19.60 0.73
C PRO A 190 -3.48 -19.33 0.69
N THR A 191 -4.31 -20.12 1.37
CA THR A 191 -5.78 -20.04 1.27
C THR A 191 -6.49 -20.06 2.61
N THR A 192 -5.83 -19.64 3.68
CA THR A 192 -6.46 -19.63 5.01
C THR A 192 -7.66 -18.68 5.01
N ASN A 193 -8.83 -19.18 5.39
CA ASN A 193 -9.99 -18.32 5.60
C ASN A 193 -9.64 -17.23 6.63
N PRO A 194 -9.75 -15.94 6.28
CA PRO A 194 -9.36 -14.85 7.18
C PRO A 194 -10.02 -14.90 8.56
N VAL A 195 -11.23 -15.44 8.63
CA VAL A 195 -12.02 -15.59 9.88
C VAL A 195 -11.32 -16.47 10.93
N LEU A 196 -10.42 -17.37 10.50
CA LEU A 196 -9.72 -18.28 11.42
C LEU A 196 -8.63 -17.57 12.25
N MET A 197 -8.17 -16.39 11.82
CA MET A 197 -7.19 -15.63 12.57
C MET A 197 -7.80 -15.08 13.86
N PRO A 198 -7.21 -15.35 15.03
CA PRO A 198 -7.72 -14.81 16.29
C PRO A 198 -7.80 -13.29 16.28
N GLN A 199 -8.93 -12.76 16.72
CA GLN A 199 -9.22 -11.32 16.78
C GLN A 199 -9.26 -10.62 15.40
N ALA A 200 -9.32 -11.36 14.30
CA ALA A 200 -9.46 -10.79 12.98
C ALA A 200 -10.75 -9.98 12.85
N LYS A 201 -10.62 -8.83 12.21
CA LYS A 201 -11.74 -7.93 11.91
C LYS A 201 -11.73 -7.61 10.41
N GLN A 202 -12.84 -7.85 9.75
CA GLN A 202 -13.06 -7.36 8.39
C GLN A 202 -13.31 -5.86 8.43
N VAL A 203 -12.61 -5.11 7.59
CA VAL A 203 -12.81 -3.67 7.47
C VAL A 203 -13.71 -3.39 6.27
N HIS A 204 -14.88 -2.83 6.54
CA HIS A 204 -15.81 -2.40 5.51
C HIS A 204 -15.66 -0.90 5.29
N LEU A 205 -15.20 -0.51 4.11
CA LEU A 205 -15.04 0.88 3.71
C LEU A 205 -16.13 1.29 2.73
N LYS A 206 -16.70 2.45 2.93
CA LYS A 206 -17.61 3.10 1.99
C LYS A 206 -16.83 3.88 0.94
N ALA A 207 -17.39 4.01 -0.26
CA ALA A 207 -16.83 4.84 -1.30
C ALA A 207 -16.50 6.24 -0.78
N GLY A 208 -15.29 6.71 -1.03
CA GLY A 208 -14.82 8.03 -0.60
C GLY A 208 -14.30 8.12 0.84
N GLN A 209 -14.39 7.06 1.65
CA GLN A 209 -13.61 6.98 2.88
C GLN A 209 -12.12 6.79 2.57
N ILE A 210 -11.26 7.03 3.56
CA ILE A 210 -9.86 6.62 3.51
C ILE A 210 -9.50 5.93 4.83
N LEU A 211 -8.81 4.81 4.70
CA LEU A 211 -8.24 4.10 5.85
C LEU A 211 -6.73 4.29 5.81
N PHE A 212 -6.14 4.67 6.95
CA PHE A 212 -4.70 4.61 7.17
C PHE A 212 -4.36 3.49 8.14
N TYR A 213 -3.21 2.84 7.92
CA TYR A 213 -2.77 1.77 8.80
C TYR A 213 -1.24 1.67 8.89
N ASN A 214 -0.79 1.16 10.03
CA ASN A 214 0.60 0.86 10.27
C ASN A 214 1.00 -0.42 9.52
N ALA A 215 2.06 -0.41 8.75
CA ALA A 215 2.53 -1.57 7.97
C ALA A 215 2.88 -2.80 8.83
N ASN A 216 3.09 -2.61 10.15
CA ASN A 216 3.30 -3.70 11.09
C ASN A 216 2.00 -4.27 11.68
N ILE A 217 0.81 -3.77 11.32
CA ILE A 217 -0.43 -4.45 11.68
C ILE A 217 -0.49 -5.80 10.96
N LEU A 218 -0.89 -6.84 11.66
CA LEU A 218 -1.15 -8.13 11.04
C LEU A 218 -2.40 -8.02 10.18
N HIS A 219 -2.25 -8.20 8.86
CA HIS A 219 -3.34 -7.99 7.91
C HIS A 219 -3.29 -8.98 6.76
N CYS A 220 -4.40 -9.11 6.08
CA CYS A 220 -4.53 -9.82 4.82
C CYS A 220 -5.66 -9.23 3.97
N ALA A 221 -5.83 -9.72 2.76
CA ALA A 221 -6.97 -9.37 1.94
C ALA A 221 -7.62 -10.61 1.33
N ALA A 222 -8.95 -10.65 1.34
CA ALA A 222 -9.74 -11.67 0.67
C ALA A 222 -10.34 -11.09 -0.62
N TYR A 223 -10.00 -11.68 -1.74
CA TYR A 223 -10.42 -11.25 -3.07
C TYR A 223 -11.48 -12.21 -3.63
N PRO A 224 -12.76 -11.87 -3.59
CA PRO A 224 -13.77 -12.63 -4.29
C PRO A 224 -13.59 -12.49 -5.80
N GLN A 225 -14.05 -13.48 -6.55
CA GLN A 225 -14.17 -13.35 -8.00
C GLN A 225 -15.13 -12.17 -8.31
N SER A 226 -14.72 -11.34 -9.28
CA SER A 226 -15.56 -10.20 -9.68
C SER A 226 -16.92 -10.70 -10.21
N PRO A 227 -18.02 -10.32 -9.59
CA PRO A 227 -19.33 -10.46 -10.21
C PRO A 227 -19.49 -9.42 -11.32
N PRO A 228 -20.57 -9.46 -12.12
CA PRO A 228 -20.87 -8.41 -13.09
C PRO A 228 -20.94 -6.99 -12.50
N ALA A 229 -21.13 -6.85 -11.18
CA ALA A 229 -21.07 -5.62 -10.37
C ALA A 229 -21.10 -5.97 -8.87
N PRO A 230 -20.56 -5.18 -7.96
CA PRO A 230 -19.90 -3.90 -8.17
C PRO A 230 -18.41 -4.02 -8.47
N ALA A 231 -17.86 -3.04 -9.19
CA ALA A 231 -16.43 -2.92 -9.40
C ALA A 231 -15.71 -2.61 -8.08
N ARG A 232 -14.49 -3.14 -7.90
CA ARG A 232 -13.56 -2.70 -6.87
C ARG A 232 -12.48 -1.85 -7.52
N ALA A 233 -12.28 -0.64 -7.02
CA ALA A 233 -11.13 0.19 -7.33
C ALA A 233 -10.72 0.89 -6.03
N THR A 234 -9.73 0.35 -5.35
CA THR A 234 -9.22 0.89 -4.10
C THR A 234 -7.83 1.44 -4.34
N LEU A 235 -7.69 2.75 -4.25
CA LEU A 235 -6.39 3.41 -4.31
C LEU A 235 -5.58 2.99 -3.07
N HIS A 236 -4.37 2.45 -3.30
CA HIS A 236 -3.51 1.93 -2.27
C HIS A 236 -2.12 2.55 -2.40
N GLY A 237 -1.67 3.22 -1.38
CA GLY A 237 -0.40 3.90 -1.38
C GLY A 237 0.23 3.99 -0.01
N SER A 238 1.42 4.56 0.03
CA SER A 238 2.16 4.82 1.26
C SER A 238 2.90 6.14 1.21
N PHE A 239 3.24 6.65 2.38
CA PHE A 239 4.13 7.77 2.60
C PHE A 239 5.20 7.37 3.61
N GLY A 240 6.44 7.78 3.37
CA GLY A 240 7.54 7.62 4.29
C GLY A 240 7.90 8.93 4.98
N ASP A 241 8.57 8.81 6.12
CA ASP A 241 9.26 9.89 6.81
C ASP A 241 10.77 9.74 6.62
N ALA A 242 11.42 10.75 6.06
CA ALA A 242 12.85 10.76 5.82
C ALA A 242 13.70 10.59 7.10
N ASN A 243 13.13 10.86 8.28
CA ASN A 243 13.78 10.62 9.56
C ASN A 243 13.97 9.11 9.86
N GLY A 244 13.30 8.22 9.11
CA GLY A 244 13.44 6.78 9.21
C GLY A 244 14.72 6.19 8.61
N GLY A 245 15.58 7.04 8.03
CA GLY A 245 16.84 6.63 7.44
C GLY A 245 16.76 6.37 5.93
N SER A 246 17.92 6.50 5.28
CA SER A 246 18.05 6.46 3.82
C SER A 246 17.73 5.10 3.19
N GLU A 247 17.90 4.01 3.92
CA GLU A 247 17.58 2.64 3.46
C GLU A 247 16.10 2.46 3.08
N ARG A 248 15.22 3.30 3.65
CA ARG A 248 13.80 3.29 3.29
C ARG A 248 13.57 3.60 1.80
N ALA A 249 14.35 4.52 1.23
CA ALA A 249 14.26 4.84 -0.21
C ALA A 249 14.63 3.65 -1.10
N VAL A 250 15.62 2.86 -0.68
CA VAL A 250 15.99 1.61 -1.35
C VAL A 250 14.83 0.63 -1.30
N GLY A 251 14.21 0.45 -0.13
CA GLY A 251 13.05 -0.42 0.04
C GLY A 251 11.88 -0.05 -0.89
N VAL A 252 11.64 1.24 -1.10
CA VAL A 252 10.61 1.71 -2.04
C VAL A 252 10.97 1.38 -3.49
N LEU A 253 12.17 1.73 -3.93
CA LEU A 253 12.56 1.63 -5.34
C LEU A 253 12.74 0.18 -5.82
N GLN A 254 13.04 -0.76 -4.90
CA GLN A 254 13.16 -2.19 -5.24
C GLN A 254 11.87 -2.82 -5.79
N HIS A 255 10.72 -2.21 -5.58
CA HIS A 255 9.43 -2.74 -6.09
C HIS A 255 9.14 -2.35 -7.55
N GLY A 256 10.17 -2.19 -8.37
CA GLY A 256 10.04 -1.81 -9.78
C GLY A 256 9.74 -0.33 -9.97
N LEU A 257 10.06 0.50 -8.99
CA LEU A 257 9.84 1.95 -9.01
C LEU A 257 11.08 2.74 -9.45
N GLU A 258 12.11 2.09 -9.99
CA GLU A 258 13.34 2.73 -10.48
C GLU A 258 13.07 3.82 -11.53
N TRP A 259 11.97 3.71 -12.29
CA TRP A 259 11.53 4.74 -13.22
C TRP A 259 11.25 6.09 -12.54
N MET A 260 11.01 6.11 -11.23
CA MET A 260 10.86 7.36 -10.45
C MET A 260 12.19 8.13 -10.35
N LYS A 261 13.33 7.52 -10.64
CA LYS A 261 14.64 8.21 -10.69
C LYS A 261 14.78 9.08 -11.94
N GLU A 262 13.94 8.90 -12.95
CA GLU A 262 13.99 9.67 -14.18
C GLU A 262 13.66 11.15 -13.94
N PRO A 263 14.53 12.12 -14.36
CA PRO A 263 14.30 13.55 -14.12
C PRO A 263 12.95 14.06 -14.64
N SER A 264 12.47 13.51 -15.75
CA SER A 264 11.17 13.87 -16.35
C SER A 264 9.98 13.60 -15.43
N PHE A 265 10.11 12.70 -14.49
CA PHE A 265 9.10 12.45 -13.45
C PHE A 265 9.05 13.60 -12.43
N GLY A 266 10.14 14.34 -12.24
CA GLY A 266 10.23 15.42 -11.26
C GLY A 266 9.30 16.61 -11.49
N ASP A 267 8.84 16.81 -12.72
CA ASP A 267 8.02 17.98 -13.11
C ASP A 267 6.53 17.70 -12.86
N GLY A 268 6.07 17.93 -11.62
CA GLY A 268 4.65 17.74 -11.31
C GLY A 268 4.34 17.80 -9.81
N PRO A 269 3.06 17.56 -9.45
CA PRO A 269 2.63 17.55 -8.07
C PRO A 269 3.48 16.62 -7.21
N GLY A 270 3.78 17.02 -5.96
CA GLY A 270 4.57 16.21 -5.03
C GLY A 270 6.08 16.24 -5.28
N ARG A 271 6.61 17.20 -6.08
CA ARG A 271 8.03 17.32 -6.37
C ARG A 271 8.92 17.30 -5.13
N HIS A 272 8.53 17.95 -4.05
CA HIS A 272 9.32 17.98 -2.82
C HIS A 272 9.48 16.58 -2.19
N MET A 273 8.43 15.75 -2.18
CA MET A 273 8.50 14.36 -1.71
C MET A 273 9.36 13.48 -2.62
N TRP A 274 9.29 13.73 -3.92
CA TRP A 274 10.14 13.05 -4.90
C TRP A 274 11.61 13.40 -4.73
N LEU A 275 11.95 14.69 -4.57
CA LEU A 275 13.32 15.11 -4.29
C LEU A 275 13.86 14.49 -2.99
N ARG A 276 12.99 14.32 -2.00
CA ARG A 276 13.33 13.65 -0.76
C ARG A 276 13.66 12.17 -0.99
N LEU A 277 12.86 11.47 -1.79
CA LEU A 277 13.15 10.09 -2.17
C LEU A 277 14.52 9.94 -2.84
N LEU A 278 14.85 10.83 -3.79
CA LEU A 278 16.14 10.79 -4.49
C LEU A 278 17.32 11.09 -3.55
N ASP A 279 17.22 12.13 -2.73
CA ASP A 279 18.24 12.49 -1.73
C ASP A 279 18.51 11.33 -0.75
N MET A 280 17.45 10.66 -0.29
CA MET A 280 17.59 9.49 0.58
C MET A 280 18.23 8.31 -0.14
N TYR A 281 17.85 8.06 -1.40
CA TYR A 281 18.42 6.98 -2.19
C TYR A 281 19.92 7.20 -2.45
N GLU A 282 20.32 8.42 -2.79
CA GLU A 282 21.72 8.79 -2.97
C GLU A 282 22.53 8.59 -1.67
N LYS A 283 21.99 9.05 -0.53
CA LYS A 283 22.60 8.85 0.79
C LYS A 283 22.74 7.39 1.21
N ALA A 284 21.88 6.52 0.73
CA ALA A 284 21.98 5.08 0.98
C ALA A 284 23.20 4.46 0.28
N GLY A 285 23.70 5.07 -0.80
CA GLY A 285 24.84 4.59 -1.57
C GLY A 285 24.59 3.21 -2.17
N TRP A 286 23.36 2.90 -2.56
CA TRP A 286 22.97 1.55 -3.00
C TRP A 286 23.66 1.14 -4.30
N ASP A 287 23.68 2.03 -5.29
CA ASP A 287 24.32 1.78 -6.59
C ASP A 287 25.84 1.59 -6.43
N GLU A 288 26.49 2.37 -5.55
CA GLU A 288 27.92 2.29 -5.26
C GLU A 288 28.30 0.98 -4.56
N LYS A 289 27.42 0.43 -3.74
CA LYS A 289 27.57 -0.87 -3.07
C LYS A 289 27.32 -2.05 -4.02
N GLY A 290 27.03 -1.81 -5.29
CA GLY A 290 26.66 -2.85 -6.26
C GLY A 290 25.33 -3.53 -5.97
N GLY A 291 24.43 -2.82 -5.28
CA GLY A 291 23.12 -3.32 -4.91
C GLY A 291 22.28 -3.71 -6.14
N LYS A 292 21.53 -4.80 -6.00
CA LYS A 292 20.56 -5.25 -7.01
C LYS A 292 19.22 -5.41 -6.34
N PHE A 293 18.19 -4.86 -6.98
CA PHE A 293 16.82 -5.06 -6.52
C PHE A 293 16.34 -6.47 -6.84
N SER A 294 15.73 -7.12 -5.86
CA SER A 294 15.00 -8.36 -6.07
C SER A 294 13.57 -8.01 -6.48
N LEU A 295 13.12 -8.58 -7.60
CA LEU A 295 11.72 -8.54 -8.02
C LEU A 295 10.98 -9.84 -7.68
N THR A 296 11.68 -10.77 -7.04
CA THR A 296 11.14 -12.05 -6.61
C THR A 296 11.12 -12.09 -5.08
N GLU A 297 9.99 -12.47 -4.50
CA GLU A 297 9.91 -12.87 -3.10
C GLU A 297 10.54 -14.23 -2.88
#